data_8ee8f75135b9756c9e1d2c1278e9d328
#
_entry.id   8ee8f75135b9756c9e1d2c1278e9d328
#
_cell.length_a   1.000
_cell.length_b   1.000
_cell.length_c   1.000
_cell.angle_alpha   90.00
_cell.angle_beta   90.00
_cell.angle_gamma   90.00
#
_symmetry.space_group_name_H-M   'P 1'
#
loop_
_entity.id
_entity.type
_entity.pdbx_description
1 polymer ?
#
loop_
_entity_poly.entity_id
_entity_poly.type
_entity_poly.pdbx_seq_one_letter_code
_entity_poly.pdbx_strand_id
1 'polypeptide(L)'
;MPLALAFALAICPASAATPAMPDFSGYWGRNSTDFEPPLSGPGPVTNKMRSFYSRIGDDTNPILKPEAAERIRQASKFTFDGVNFPTPSNQCTPWSPPYMWRALMVQVLQQKDQVTITTVGDQQVRRVRLNGAHPKTVTPTWSGDSVGHYEGDTLVIDTVGVKFGLNSMIDNYGTPYSEALHLVERIRLVDTKTANAAAARSEALNGRVEVIAGGATIDPEARKGLRIEFTVEDPKYFTTPWSGAVTFRPALGVVEERVCAENPFDYNSGTEVPVPSADKPGF
;
A
#
# COMPACT_ATOMS: atom_id res chain seq x y z
N MET A 1 6.03 -73.01 32.35
CA MET A 1 5.50 -71.66 32.47
C MET A 1 6.38 -70.74 31.62
N PRO A 2 5.93 -70.20 30.46
CA PRO A 2 6.71 -69.24 29.68
C PRO A 2 6.39 -67.82 30.14
N LEU A 3 7.44 -67.07 30.41
CA LEU A 3 7.39 -65.63 30.72
C LEU A 3 7.13 -64.86 29.41
N ALA A 4 6.03 -64.13 29.33
CA ALA A 4 5.74 -63.19 28.24
C ALA A 4 6.39 -61.83 28.54
N LEU A 5 7.36 -61.44 27.71
CA LEU A 5 7.97 -60.10 27.75
C LEU A 5 7.05 -59.12 26.98
N ALA A 6 6.42 -58.19 27.64
CA ALA A 6 5.66 -57.11 27.00
C ALA A 6 6.60 -55.95 26.60
N PHE A 7 6.76 -55.74 25.29
CA PHE A 7 7.44 -54.54 24.78
C PHE A 7 6.47 -53.39 24.78
N ALA A 8 6.74 -52.37 25.60
CA ALA A 8 6.03 -51.10 25.55
C ALA A 8 6.65 -50.20 24.45
N LEU A 9 5.93 -50.00 23.35
CA LEU A 9 6.30 -48.97 22.34
C LEU A 9 6.06 -47.62 22.95
N ALA A 10 7.12 -46.85 23.18
CA ALA A 10 7.05 -45.43 23.49
C ALA A 10 6.72 -44.64 22.22
N ILE A 11 5.52 -44.14 22.13
CA ILE A 11 5.10 -43.17 21.07
C ILE A 11 5.70 -41.82 21.43
N CYS A 12 6.78 -41.42 20.75
CA CYS A 12 7.27 -40.05 20.80
C CYS A 12 6.20 -39.11 20.16
N PRO A 13 5.76 -38.06 20.85
CA PRO A 13 4.90 -37.07 20.21
C PRO A 13 5.67 -36.39 19.09
N ALA A 14 5.13 -36.43 17.87
CA ALA A 14 5.67 -35.68 16.75
C ALA A 14 5.66 -34.18 17.13
N SER A 15 6.84 -33.59 17.24
CA SER A 15 6.99 -32.14 17.40
C SER A 15 6.36 -31.50 16.17
N ALA A 16 5.28 -30.75 16.37
CA ALA A 16 4.71 -29.94 15.30
C ALA A 16 5.79 -28.95 14.85
N ALA A 17 6.27 -29.11 13.63
CA ALA A 17 7.21 -28.16 13.04
C ALA A 17 6.57 -26.77 13.07
N THR A 18 7.26 -25.80 13.63
CA THR A 18 6.85 -24.39 13.56
C THR A 18 6.66 -24.06 12.08
N PRO A 19 5.48 -23.51 11.67
CA PRO A 19 5.27 -23.14 10.27
C PRO A 19 6.42 -22.25 9.81
N ALA A 20 7.01 -22.57 8.67
CA ALA A 20 8.05 -21.73 8.10
C ALA A 20 7.46 -20.35 7.82
N MET A 21 8.15 -19.30 8.25
CA MET A 21 7.77 -17.91 7.99
C MET A 21 7.63 -17.69 6.48
N PRO A 22 6.49 -17.13 6.00
CA PRO A 22 6.29 -16.90 4.58
C PRO A 22 7.34 -15.95 4.03
N ASP A 23 7.84 -16.21 2.84
CA ASP A 23 8.79 -15.33 2.16
C ASP A 23 8.05 -14.36 1.22
N PHE A 24 7.96 -13.10 1.64
CA PHE A 24 7.40 -11.98 0.86
C PHE A 24 8.47 -11.22 0.08
N SER A 25 9.74 -11.59 0.19
CA SER A 25 10.84 -10.88 -0.45
C SER A 25 10.70 -10.86 -1.97
N GLY A 26 11.08 -9.76 -2.58
CA GLY A 26 11.08 -9.59 -4.03
C GLY A 26 10.37 -8.34 -4.51
N TYR A 27 10.22 -8.25 -5.83
CA TYR A 27 9.51 -7.18 -6.52
C TYR A 27 8.08 -7.63 -6.84
N TRP A 28 7.13 -6.76 -6.52
CA TRP A 28 5.72 -7.00 -6.64
C TRP A 28 5.07 -5.87 -7.42
N GLY A 29 4.35 -6.20 -8.49
CA GLY A 29 3.73 -5.25 -9.39
C GLY A 29 2.21 -5.39 -9.50
N ARG A 30 1.55 -4.29 -9.87
CA ARG A 30 0.11 -4.26 -10.13
C ARG A 30 -0.22 -3.26 -11.25
N ASN A 31 -1.40 -3.41 -11.85
CA ASN A 31 -1.88 -2.55 -12.93
C ASN A 31 -3.07 -1.67 -12.50
N SER A 32 -3.09 -1.26 -11.24
CA SER A 32 -4.10 -0.35 -10.69
C SER A 32 -3.47 0.53 -9.63
N THR A 33 -3.91 1.76 -9.53
CA THR A 33 -3.51 2.70 -8.48
C THR A 33 -4.60 2.87 -7.41
N ASP A 34 -5.71 2.16 -7.52
CA ASP A 34 -6.86 2.26 -6.63
C ASP A 34 -6.93 1.08 -5.67
N PHE A 35 -7.65 1.26 -4.58
CA PHE A 35 -7.88 0.22 -3.60
C PHE A 35 -9.03 -0.70 -4.03
N GLU A 36 -8.92 -1.95 -3.68
CA GLU A 36 -9.96 -2.95 -3.81
C GLU A 36 -10.90 -2.84 -2.60
N PRO A 37 -12.21 -2.66 -2.78
CA PRO A 37 -13.13 -2.71 -1.66
C PRO A 37 -13.19 -4.12 -1.06
N PRO A 38 -13.52 -4.27 0.23
CA PRO A 38 -13.76 -5.56 0.84
C PRO A 38 -14.97 -6.25 0.20
N LEU A 39 -15.10 -7.55 0.38
CA LEU A 39 -16.26 -8.30 -0.12
C LEU A 39 -17.56 -7.93 0.61
N SER A 40 -17.45 -7.40 1.83
CA SER A 40 -18.58 -6.92 2.64
C SER A 40 -18.08 -5.87 3.64
N GLY A 41 -19.00 -5.01 4.09
CA GLY A 41 -18.71 -3.97 5.07
C GLY A 41 -18.23 -2.65 4.47
N PRO A 42 -17.84 -1.69 5.35
CA PRO A 42 -17.37 -0.39 4.94
C PRO A 42 -16.07 -0.47 4.11
N GLY A 43 -16.04 0.20 2.98
CA GLY A 43 -14.91 0.17 2.05
C GLY A 43 -14.40 1.54 1.65
N PRO A 44 -13.29 1.60 0.87
CA PRO A 44 -12.67 2.85 0.44
C PRO A 44 -13.59 3.67 -0.46
N VAL A 45 -13.23 4.93 -0.63
CA VAL A 45 -13.78 5.77 -1.70
C VAL A 45 -13.43 5.15 -3.05
N THR A 46 -14.40 5.05 -3.94
CA THR A 46 -14.25 4.48 -5.28
C THR A 46 -14.35 5.55 -6.36
N ASN A 47 -13.91 5.22 -7.57
CA ASN A 47 -13.98 6.11 -8.71
C ASN A 47 -15.37 6.10 -9.34
N LYS A 48 -16.11 7.21 -9.27
CA LYS A 48 -17.44 7.34 -9.90
C LYS A 48 -17.43 7.16 -11.41
N MET A 49 -16.33 7.52 -12.07
CA MET A 49 -16.22 7.49 -13.53
C MET A 49 -15.68 6.15 -14.05
N ARG A 50 -15.19 5.28 -13.18
CA ARG A 50 -14.54 4.02 -13.57
C ARG A 50 -13.47 4.21 -14.64
N SER A 51 -12.73 5.30 -14.54
CA SER A 51 -11.69 5.69 -15.51
C SER A 51 -10.44 6.14 -14.78
N PHE A 52 -9.31 5.61 -15.17
CA PHE A 52 -8.01 6.02 -14.64
C PHE A 52 -7.72 7.52 -14.88
N TYR A 53 -8.22 8.06 -15.99
CA TYR A 53 -7.99 9.46 -16.39
C TYR A 53 -8.94 10.45 -15.73
N SER A 54 -10.06 9.98 -15.16
CA SER A 54 -11.07 10.83 -14.52
C SER A 54 -11.20 10.46 -13.05
N ARG A 55 -10.43 11.12 -12.20
CA ARG A 55 -10.35 10.83 -10.77
C ARG A 55 -11.42 11.59 -9.99
N ILE A 56 -12.65 11.08 -10.06
CA ILE A 56 -13.80 11.62 -9.33
C ILE A 56 -14.18 10.62 -8.24
N GLY A 57 -13.86 10.98 -7.01
CA GLY A 57 -14.16 10.15 -5.84
C GLY A 57 -15.64 10.14 -5.48
N ASP A 58 -16.09 9.03 -4.93
CA ASP A 58 -17.45 8.93 -4.38
C ASP A 58 -17.57 9.65 -3.04
N ASP A 59 -17.93 10.93 -3.11
CA ASP A 59 -18.19 11.81 -1.96
C ASP A 59 -19.48 11.46 -1.19
N THR A 60 -20.26 10.47 -1.67
CA THR A 60 -21.46 9.97 -0.99
C THR A 60 -21.22 8.69 -0.19
N ASN A 61 -19.98 8.19 -0.18
CA ASN A 61 -19.65 7.00 0.59
C ASN A 61 -19.99 7.18 2.08
N PRO A 62 -20.79 6.30 2.69
CA PRO A 62 -21.33 6.48 4.05
C PRO A 62 -20.25 6.48 5.16
N ILE A 63 -19.03 6.06 4.85
CA ILE A 63 -17.93 6.17 5.81
C ILE A 63 -17.49 7.61 6.05
N LEU A 64 -17.80 8.53 5.14
CA LEU A 64 -17.27 9.89 5.14
C LEU A 64 -18.08 10.79 6.08
N LYS A 65 -17.39 11.53 6.92
CA LYS A 65 -17.96 12.71 7.59
C LYS A 65 -18.05 13.88 6.61
N PRO A 66 -18.91 14.89 6.88
CA PRO A 66 -19.15 16.00 5.94
C PRO A 66 -17.89 16.71 5.46
N GLU A 67 -16.91 16.93 6.35
CA GLU A 67 -15.64 17.58 6.00
C GLU A 67 -14.82 16.74 5.01
N ALA A 68 -14.77 15.42 5.21
CA ALA A 68 -14.07 14.53 4.29
C ALA A 68 -14.74 14.45 2.92
N ALA A 69 -16.08 14.38 2.89
CA ALA A 69 -16.86 14.41 1.66
C ALA A 69 -16.64 15.72 0.87
N GLU A 70 -16.57 16.87 1.58
CA GLU A 70 -16.30 18.15 0.95
C GLU A 70 -14.90 18.22 0.32
N ARG A 71 -13.87 17.67 0.98
CA ARG A 71 -12.52 17.61 0.41
C ARG A 71 -12.47 16.79 -0.87
N ILE A 72 -13.20 15.67 -0.92
CA ILE A 72 -13.31 14.83 -2.13
C ILE A 72 -14.03 15.61 -3.26
N ARG A 73 -15.09 16.35 -2.96
CA ARG A 73 -15.75 17.22 -3.94
C ARG A 73 -14.82 18.28 -4.50
N GLN A 74 -14.03 18.93 -3.63
CA GLN A 74 -13.03 19.92 -4.04
C GLN A 74 -11.95 19.30 -4.93
N ALA A 75 -11.43 18.11 -4.57
CA ALA A 75 -10.47 17.39 -5.39
C ALA A 75 -11.04 17.04 -6.77
N SER A 76 -12.29 16.61 -6.82
CA SER A 76 -12.98 16.27 -8.07
C SER A 76 -13.17 17.45 -9.02
N LYS A 77 -13.28 18.69 -8.49
CA LYS A 77 -13.39 19.92 -9.32
C LYS A 77 -12.16 20.12 -10.21
N PHE A 78 -10.97 19.81 -9.72
CA PHE A 78 -9.75 19.88 -10.53
C PHE A 78 -9.85 19.01 -11.79
N THR A 79 -10.41 17.80 -11.66
CA THR A 79 -10.63 16.91 -12.80
C THR A 79 -11.62 17.53 -13.81
N PHE A 80 -12.72 18.14 -13.34
CA PHE A 80 -13.69 18.82 -14.21
C PHE A 80 -13.11 20.05 -14.89
N ASP A 81 -12.22 20.77 -14.21
CA ASP A 81 -11.55 21.95 -14.73
C ASP A 81 -10.35 21.60 -15.65
N GLY A 82 -10.07 20.31 -15.86
CA GLY A 82 -8.94 19.83 -16.67
C GLY A 82 -7.57 20.10 -16.05
N VAL A 83 -7.51 20.32 -14.74
CA VAL A 83 -6.30 20.63 -13.98
C VAL A 83 -5.91 19.43 -13.11
N ASN A 84 -4.61 19.22 -12.93
CA ASN A 84 -4.13 18.18 -12.03
C ASN A 84 -4.35 18.58 -10.56
N PHE A 85 -5.04 17.73 -9.82
CA PHE A 85 -5.17 17.89 -8.38
C PHE A 85 -3.80 17.67 -7.70
N PRO A 86 -3.40 18.54 -6.75
CA PRO A 86 -2.16 18.35 -5.98
C PRO A 86 -2.19 17.06 -5.17
N THR A 87 -1.27 16.15 -5.46
CA THR A 87 -1.13 14.84 -4.80
C THR A 87 0.28 14.67 -4.27
N PRO A 88 0.53 13.75 -3.32
CA PRO A 88 1.90 13.44 -2.92
C PRO A 88 2.82 13.14 -4.10
N SER A 89 2.31 12.47 -5.14
CA SER A 89 3.10 12.10 -6.32
C SER A 89 3.57 13.27 -7.17
N ASN A 90 2.71 14.27 -7.40
CA ASN A 90 3.05 15.42 -8.27
C ASN A 90 3.60 16.62 -7.50
N GLN A 91 3.57 16.58 -6.16
CA GLN A 91 4.15 17.60 -5.28
C GLN A 91 5.42 17.12 -4.57
N CYS A 92 5.98 15.99 -4.98
CA CYS A 92 7.20 15.41 -4.40
C CYS A 92 7.17 15.30 -2.87
N THR A 93 5.98 15.07 -2.31
CA THR A 93 5.85 14.77 -0.87
C THR A 93 5.84 13.26 -0.64
N PRO A 94 6.39 12.81 0.48
CA PRO A 94 6.43 11.39 0.77
C PRO A 94 5.06 10.71 0.78
N TRP A 95 5.00 9.47 0.27
CA TRP A 95 3.78 8.66 0.23
C TRP A 95 3.56 7.94 1.56
N SER A 96 2.71 8.51 2.38
CA SER A 96 2.37 7.91 3.68
C SER A 96 1.50 6.65 3.50
N PRO A 97 1.55 5.65 4.42
CA PRO A 97 0.57 4.59 4.44
C PRO A 97 -0.83 5.13 4.78
N PRO A 98 -1.92 4.63 4.15
CA PRO A 98 -1.94 3.59 3.14
C PRO A 98 -1.72 4.09 1.70
N TYR A 99 -1.56 5.40 1.45
CA TYR A 99 -1.36 5.97 0.10
C TYR A 99 -0.21 5.30 -0.66
N MET A 100 0.85 4.87 0.03
CA MET A 100 1.98 4.18 -0.59
C MET A 100 1.58 2.89 -1.34
N TRP A 101 0.49 2.23 -0.95
CA TRP A 101 0.02 1.01 -1.59
C TRP A 101 -0.63 1.23 -2.97
N ARG A 102 -0.82 2.49 -3.36
CA ARG A 102 -1.20 2.83 -4.75
C ARG A 102 -0.04 2.70 -5.73
N ALA A 103 1.17 2.50 -5.25
CA ALA A 103 2.34 2.25 -6.09
C ALA A 103 2.08 1.08 -7.06
N LEU A 104 2.51 1.24 -8.31
CA LEU A 104 2.43 0.17 -9.32
C LEU A 104 3.45 -0.93 -9.06
N MET A 105 4.51 -0.64 -8.32
CA MET A 105 5.52 -1.60 -7.92
C MET A 105 6.04 -1.30 -6.52
N VAL A 106 6.26 -2.35 -5.75
CA VAL A 106 6.92 -2.32 -4.45
C VAL A 106 7.99 -3.40 -4.36
N GLN A 107 9.01 -3.14 -3.58
CA GLN A 107 9.98 -4.15 -3.17
C GLN A 107 9.80 -4.46 -1.69
N VAL A 108 9.79 -5.72 -1.34
CA VAL A 108 9.78 -6.20 0.04
C VAL A 108 11.09 -6.91 0.35
N LEU A 109 11.72 -6.55 1.45
CA LEU A 109 12.93 -7.18 1.98
C LEU A 109 12.65 -7.62 3.40
N GLN A 110 12.72 -8.93 3.64
CA GLN A 110 12.53 -9.51 4.97
C GLN A 110 13.87 -9.74 5.65
N GLN A 111 13.96 -9.30 6.89
CA GLN A 111 15.07 -9.50 7.80
C GLN A 111 14.57 -10.15 9.09
N LYS A 112 15.46 -10.58 9.95
CA LYS A 112 15.10 -11.29 11.19
C LYS A 112 14.20 -10.48 12.12
N ASP A 113 14.44 -9.18 12.21
CA ASP A 113 13.82 -8.25 13.16
C ASP A 113 13.09 -7.08 12.48
N GLN A 114 13.09 -7.05 11.15
CA GLN A 114 12.53 -5.98 10.37
C GLN A 114 12.01 -6.45 9.00
N VAL A 115 10.94 -5.84 8.54
CA VAL A 115 10.53 -5.88 7.14
C VAL A 115 10.70 -4.48 6.56
N THR A 116 11.41 -4.39 5.44
CA THR A 116 11.59 -3.14 4.69
C THR A 116 10.75 -3.18 3.44
N ILE A 117 9.95 -2.14 3.23
CA ILE A 117 9.07 -2.00 2.07
C ILE A 117 9.50 -0.73 1.34
N THR A 118 9.86 -0.87 0.07
CA THR A 118 10.27 0.25 -0.78
C THR A 118 9.25 0.43 -1.90
N THR A 119 8.75 1.63 -2.10
CA THR A 119 7.94 1.98 -3.28
C THR A 119 8.86 2.41 -4.41
N VAL A 120 8.58 1.91 -5.61
CA VAL A 120 9.39 2.22 -6.79
C VAL A 120 9.12 3.64 -7.33
N GLY A 121 7.97 4.24 -7.00
CA GLY A 121 7.60 5.57 -7.49
C GLY A 121 8.49 6.72 -7.00
N ASP A 122 8.87 6.71 -5.72
CA ASP A 122 9.68 7.75 -5.06
C ASP A 122 10.79 7.17 -4.21
N GLN A 123 11.10 5.90 -4.38
CA GLN A 123 12.11 5.15 -3.62
C GLN A 123 11.99 5.30 -2.09
N GLN A 124 10.77 5.51 -1.63
CA GLN A 124 10.51 5.62 -0.21
C GLN A 124 10.72 4.30 0.50
N VAL A 125 11.36 4.40 1.65
CA VAL A 125 11.68 3.25 2.50
C VAL A 125 10.85 3.31 3.77
N ARG A 126 9.96 2.34 3.92
CA ARG A 126 9.21 2.09 5.16
C ARG A 126 9.83 0.90 5.90
N ARG A 127 10.12 1.07 7.18
CA ARG A 127 10.65 0.04 8.05
C ARG A 127 9.58 -0.39 9.05
N VAL A 128 9.31 -1.68 9.10
CA VAL A 128 8.40 -2.31 10.07
C VAL A 128 9.25 -3.10 11.06
N ARG A 129 9.28 -2.69 12.32
CA ARG A 129 9.98 -3.42 13.38
C ARG A 129 9.17 -4.66 13.77
N LEU A 130 9.81 -5.83 13.80
CA LEU A 130 9.13 -7.06 14.18
C LEU A 130 9.18 -7.29 15.68
N ASN A 131 8.07 -7.81 16.22
CA ASN A 131 7.92 -8.21 17.62
C ASN A 131 8.24 -7.11 18.65
N GLY A 132 8.09 -5.86 18.21
CA GLY A 132 8.23 -4.68 19.05
C GLY A 132 6.89 -4.11 19.51
N ALA A 133 6.96 -3.01 20.25
CA ALA A 133 5.81 -2.19 20.59
C ALA A 133 6.04 -0.74 20.16
N HIS A 134 4.97 0.02 20.05
CA HIS A 134 5.08 1.47 19.87
C HIS A 134 5.71 2.12 21.10
N PRO A 135 6.54 3.14 20.92
CA PRO A 135 7.05 3.91 22.05
C PRO A 135 5.89 4.66 22.75
N LYS A 136 6.05 4.97 24.05
CA LYS A 136 5.04 5.74 24.78
C LYS A 136 4.70 7.09 24.14
N THR A 137 5.68 7.69 23.48
CA THR A 137 5.51 8.93 22.72
C THR A 137 6.03 8.69 21.32
N VAL A 138 5.14 8.77 20.32
CA VAL A 138 5.47 8.59 18.92
C VAL A 138 5.79 9.96 18.33
N THR A 139 6.98 10.10 17.73
CA THR A 139 7.31 11.25 16.90
C THR A 139 6.74 11.02 15.50
N PRO A 140 5.84 11.87 15.00
CA PRO A 140 5.22 11.67 13.69
C PRO A 140 6.26 11.67 12.56
N THR A 141 6.19 10.67 11.70
CA THR A 141 6.98 10.55 10.46
C THR A 141 6.06 10.30 9.27
N TRP A 142 6.55 10.51 8.06
CA TRP A 142 5.74 10.22 6.85
C TRP A 142 5.36 8.74 6.72
N SER A 143 6.22 7.83 7.19
CA SER A 143 5.91 6.39 7.21
C SER A 143 5.21 5.93 8.48
N GLY A 144 5.00 6.82 9.44
CA GLY A 144 4.51 6.48 10.78
C GLY A 144 5.51 5.69 11.60
N ASP A 145 5.10 5.24 12.77
CA ASP A 145 5.76 4.22 13.57
C ASP A 145 5.04 2.89 13.29
N SER A 146 5.73 1.94 12.68
CA SER A 146 5.19 0.64 12.27
C SER A 146 5.80 -0.50 13.06
N VAL A 147 4.97 -1.29 13.71
CA VAL A 147 5.35 -2.53 14.40
C VAL A 147 4.61 -3.71 13.78
N GLY A 148 5.25 -4.87 13.72
CA GLY A 148 4.67 -6.04 13.09
C GLY A 148 4.95 -7.32 13.85
N HIS A 149 4.10 -8.32 13.63
CA HIS A 149 4.28 -9.69 14.07
C HIS A 149 3.64 -10.66 13.08
N TYR A 150 4.02 -11.93 13.15
CA TYR A 150 3.42 -12.96 12.31
C TYR A 150 2.30 -13.69 13.03
N GLU A 151 1.15 -13.83 12.36
CA GLU A 151 0.05 -14.70 12.74
C GLU A 151 -0.06 -15.82 11.69
N GLY A 152 0.61 -16.94 11.95
CA GLY A 152 0.72 -18.01 10.98
C GLY A 152 1.47 -17.56 9.71
N ASP A 153 0.79 -17.55 8.57
CA ASP A 153 1.30 -17.14 7.27
C ASP A 153 1.07 -15.65 6.95
N THR A 154 0.57 -14.88 7.90
CA THR A 154 0.19 -13.49 7.71
C THR A 154 1.07 -12.58 8.55
N LEU A 155 1.71 -11.58 7.93
CA LEU A 155 2.35 -10.48 8.63
C LEU A 155 1.28 -9.43 8.96
N VAL A 156 1.09 -9.16 10.24
CA VAL A 156 0.22 -8.09 10.74
C VAL A 156 1.09 -6.91 11.10
N ILE A 157 0.74 -5.73 10.60
CA ILE A 157 1.45 -4.47 10.85
C ILE A 157 0.46 -3.49 11.48
N ASP A 158 0.85 -2.92 12.60
CA ASP A 158 0.15 -1.83 13.27
C ASP A 158 0.94 -0.53 13.05
N THR A 159 0.27 0.57 12.68
CA THR A 159 0.91 1.83 12.36
C THR A 159 0.16 3.01 12.92
N VAL A 160 0.87 3.83 13.69
CA VAL A 160 0.40 5.09 14.27
C VAL A 160 1.39 6.22 13.99
N GLY A 161 1.02 7.45 14.32
CA GLY A 161 1.92 8.60 14.20
C GLY A 161 2.33 8.91 12.77
N VAL A 162 1.43 8.70 11.82
CA VAL A 162 1.64 9.13 10.43
C VAL A 162 1.55 10.65 10.36
N LYS A 163 2.63 11.29 9.90
CA LYS A 163 2.66 12.74 9.70
C LYS A 163 1.69 13.15 8.60
N PHE A 164 0.98 14.23 8.81
CA PHE A 164 0.08 14.79 7.80
C PHE A 164 0.48 16.23 7.44
N GLY A 165 0.06 16.68 6.28
CA GLY A 165 0.33 18.02 5.75
C GLY A 165 -0.62 18.38 4.62
N LEU A 166 -0.33 19.45 3.90
CA LEU A 166 -1.23 20.05 2.89
C LEU A 166 -1.69 19.04 1.82
N ASN A 167 -0.78 18.21 1.34
CA ASN A 167 -1.05 17.24 0.25
C ASN A 167 -1.28 15.81 0.77
N SER A 168 -1.48 15.64 2.08
CA SER A 168 -1.69 14.32 2.66
C SER A 168 -3.08 13.80 2.35
N MET A 169 -3.13 12.57 1.83
CA MET A 169 -4.36 11.88 1.49
C MET A 169 -4.17 10.36 1.55
N ILE A 170 -5.25 9.65 1.66
CA ILE A 170 -5.26 8.19 1.73
C ILE A 170 -5.20 7.56 0.33
N ASP A 171 -5.84 8.18 -0.65
CA ASP A 171 -6.10 7.65 -1.99
C ASP A 171 -5.91 8.72 -3.09
N ASN A 172 -6.34 8.42 -4.31
CA ASN A 172 -6.26 9.33 -5.46
C ASN A 172 -7.38 10.39 -5.51
N TYR A 173 -8.31 10.38 -4.54
CA TYR A 173 -9.53 11.19 -4.57
C TYR A 173 -9.49 12.33 -3.56
N GLY A 174 -8.38 12.50 -2.86
CA GLY A 174 -8.22 13.53 -1.84
C GLY A 174 -8.84 13.16 -0.50
N THR A 175 -9.12 11.89 -0.25
CA THR A 175 -9.63 11.40 1.04
C THR A 175 -8.65 11.76 2.16
N PRO A 176 -9.02 12.63 3.12
CA PRO A 176 -8.12 13.14 4.12
C PRO A 176 -7.85 12.14 5.24
N TYR A 177 -6.77 12.40 5.99
CA TYR A 177 -6.53 11.82 7.30
C TYR A 177 -5.95 12.88 8.26
N SER A 178 -5.91 12.55 9.54
CA SER A 178 -5.40 13.42 10.61
C SER A 178 -4.29 12.73 11.41
N GLU A 179 -3.82 13.40 12.47
CA GLU A 179 -2.91 12.80 13.44
C GLU A 179 -3.48 11.59 14.19
N ALA A 180 -4.80 11.40 14.13
CA ALA A 180 -5.49 10.26 14.73
C ALA A 180 -5.53 9.03 13.81
N LEU A 181 -4.90 9.11 12.63
CA LEU A 181 -4.85 7.96 11.72
C LEU A 181 -4.20 6.76 12.42
N HIS A 182 -4.96 5.67 12.48
CA HIS A 182 -4.52 4.34 12.87
C HIS A 182 -4.73 3.38 11.71
N LEU A 183 -3.71 2.60 11.37
CA LEU A 183 -3.70 1.69 10.26
C LEU A 183 -3.24 0.30 10.70
N VAL A 184 -4.07 -0.71 10.46
CA VAL A 184 -3.71 -2.12 10.62
C VAL A 184 -3.66 -2.77 9.26
N GLU A 185 -2.55 -3.44 8.93
CA GLU A 185 -2.34 -4.10 7.64
C GLU A 185 -2.07 -5.58 7.85
N ARG A 186 -2.58 -6.42 6.95
CA ARG A 186 -2.41 -7.87 6.95
C ARG A 186 -1.87 -8.30 5.60
N ILE A 187 -0.63 -8.75 5.58
CA ILE A 187 0.10 -9.11 4.35
C ILE A 187 0.24 -10.63 4.30
N ARG A 188 -0.19 -11.23 3.20
CA ARG A 188 -0.10 -12.66 2.98
C ARG A 188 0.09 -13.02 1.51
N LEU A 189 0.62 -14.20 1.25
CA LEU A 189 0.63 -14.75 -0.10
C LEU A 189 -0.74 -15.34 -0.44
N VAL A 190 -1.13 -15.20 -1.70
CA VAL A 190 -2.34 -15.80 -2.27
C VAL A 190 -1.97 -16.55 -3.54
N ASP A 191 -2.80 -17.51 -3.94
CA ASP A 191 -2.64 -18.20 -5.21
C ASP A 191 -2.91 -17.27 -6.41
N THR A 192 -2.44 -17.67 -7.58
CA THR A 192 -2.56 -16.91 -8.83
C THR A 192 -4.03 -16.66 -9.21
N LYS A 193 -4.91 -17.62 -8.97
CA LYS A 193 -6.35 -17.48 -9.27
C LYS A 193 -6.96 -16.35 -8.45
N THR A 194 -6.68 -16.33 -7.15
CA THR A 194 -7.11 -15.26 -6.24
C THR A 194 -6.54 -13.90 -6.64
N ALA A 195 -5.24 -13.84 -6.98
CA ALA A 195 -4.60 -12.61 -7.41
C ALA A 195 -5.19 -12.07 -8.73
N ASN A 196 -5.44 -12.93 -9.70
CA ASN A 196 -6.03 -12.54 -10.98
C ASN A 196 -7.50 -12.10 -10.82
N ALA A 197 -8.27 -12.77 -9.96
CA ALA A 197 -9.65 -12.37 -9.66
C ALA A 197 -9.71 -10.99 -8.98
N ALA A 198 -8.77 -10.70 -8.08
CA ALA A 198 -8.65 -9.39 -7.45
C ALA A 198 -8.29 -8.30 -8.47
N ALA A 199 -7.33 -8.55 -9.35
CA ALA A 199 -6.97 -7.63 -10.43
C ALA A 199 -8.15 -7.34 -11.36
N ALA A 200 -8.90 -8.38 -11.77
CA ALA A 200 -10.08 -8.21 -12.62
C ALA A 200 -11.19 -7.39 -11.94
N ARG A 201 -11.42 -7.60 -10.63
CA ARG A 201 -12.38 -6.77 -9.88
C ARG A 201 -11.94 -5.31 -9.78
N SER A 202 -10.65 -5.07 -9.50
CA SER A 202 -10.11 -3.72 -9.45
C SER A 202 -10.26 -3.00 -10.79
N GLU A 203 -9.97 -3.69 -11.89
CA GLU A 203 -10.12 -3.17 -13.25
C GLU A 203 -11.59 -2.84 -13.59
N ALA A 204 -12.52 -3.70 -13.21
CA ALA A 204 -13.95 -3.49 -13.45
C ALA A 204 -14.52 -2.30 -12.65
N LEU A 205 -13.97 -2.01 -11.47
CA LEU A 205 -14.42 -0.92 -10.60
C LEU A 205 -13.80 0.42 -10.96
N ASN A 206 -12.52 0.43 -11.29
CA ASN A 206 -11.70 1.65 -11.34
C ASN A 206 -11.19 1.97 -12.76
N GLY A 207 -11.49 1.11 -13.72
CA GLY A 207 -10.92 1.19 -15.08
C GLY A 207 -9.52 0.55 -15.16
N ARG A 208 -9.15 0.21 -16.39
CA ARG A 208 -7.83 -0.35 -16.68
C ARG A 208 -6.78 0.76 -16.71
N VAL A 209 -5.68 0.54 -16.04
CA VAL A 209 -4.47 1.33 -16.28
C VAL A 209 -3.78 0.75 -17.52
N GLU A 210 -3.91 1.44 -18.65
CA GLU A 210 -3.08 1.13 -19.82
C GLU A 210 -1.61 1.38 -19.43
N VAL A 211 -0.71 0.54 -19.95
CA VAL A 211 0.71 0.52 -19.58
C VAL A 211 1.27 1.95 -19.62
N ILE A 212 1.41 2.56 -18.45
CA ILE A 212 2.13 3.82 -18.30
C ILE A 212 3.62 3.47 -18.36
N ALA A 213 4.40 4.28 -19.06
CA ALA A 213 5.85 4.16 -19.04
C ALA A 213 6.35 4.06 -17.59
N GLY A 214 7.03 2.96 -17.24
CA GLY A 214 7.43 2.63 -15.88
C GLY A 214 6.43 1.79 -15.07
N GLY A 215 5.41 1.22 -15.72
CA GLY A 215 4.56 0.19 -15.11
C GLY A 215 5.32 -1.12 -14.90
N ALA A 216 4.89 -1.89 -13.90
CA ALA A 216 5.49 -3.19 -13.62
C ALA A 216 5.23 -4.19 -14.76
N THR A 217 6.28 -4.83 -15.27
CA THR A 217 6.12 -6.04 -16.06
C THR A 217 5.79 -7.18 -15.12
N ILE A 218 4.56 -7.67 -15.18
CA ILE A 218 4.12 -8.79 -14.35
C ILE A 218 4.70 -10.08 -14.91
N ASP A 219 5.25 -10.92 -14.01
CA ASP A 219 5.73 -12.25 -14.37
C ASP A 219 4.54 -13.15 -14.81
N PRO A 220 4.49 -13.57 -16.08
CA PRO A 220 3.41 -14.41 -16.59
C PRO A 220 3.44 -15.82 -15.98
N GLU A 221 4.59 -16.27 -15.50
CA GLU A 221 4.79 -17.60 -14.89
C GLU A 221 4.55 -17.59 -13.38
N ALA A 222 4.20 -16.45 -12.80
CA ALA A 222 3.98 -16.30 -11.37
C ALA A 222 2.89 -17.26 -10.86
N ARG A 223 3.20 -17.97 -9.79
CA ARG A 223 2.28 -18.93 -9.14
C ARG A 223 1.63 -18.37 -7.88
N LYS A 224 1.98 -17.17 -7.47
CA LYS A 224 1.51 -16.51 -6.24
C LYS A 224 1.27 -15.03 -6.48
N GLY A 225 0.49 -14.42 -5.57
CA GLY A 225 0.33 -12.97 -5.43
C GLY A 225 0.64 -12.55 -4.00
N LEU A 226 0.89 -11.28 -3.80
CA LEU A 226 1.01 -10.64 -2.49
C LEU A 226 -0.25 -9.81 -2.26
N ARG A 227 -1.06 -10.21 -1.27
CA ARG A 227 -2.26 -9.48 -0.89
C ARG A 227 -2.03 -8.72 0.40
N ILE A 228 -2.39 -7.46 0.40
CA ILE A 228 -2.35 -6.55 1.53
C ILE A 228 -3.77 -6.11 1.78
N GLU A 229 -4.35 -6.53 2.89
CA GLU A 229 -5.62 -6.06 3.41
C GLU A 229 -5.34 -5.06 4.52
N PHE A 230 -6.03 -3.95 4.55
CA PHE A 230 -5.81 -2.93 5.57
C PHE A 230 -7.12 -2.38 6.10
N THR A 231 -7.07 -1.95 7.36
CA THR A 231 -8.16 -1.26 8.05
C THR A 231 -7.68 0.12 8.46
N VAL A 232 -8.46 1.12 8.15
CA VAL A 232 -8.23 2.53 8.45
C VAL A 232 -9.19 2.99 9.52
N GLU A 233 -8.66 3.58 10.57
CA GLU A 233 -9.41 4.29 11.60
C GLU A 233 -8.91 5.74 11.66
N ASP A 234 -9.82 6.67 11.54
CA ASP A 234 -9.59 8.09 11.81
C ASP A 234 -10.93 8.74 12.19
N PRO A 235 -11.19 8.87 13.49
CA PRO A 235 -12.49 9.36 13.98
C PRO A 235 -12.75 10.83 13.64
N LYS A 236 -11.74 11.59 13.16
CA LYS A 236 -11.95 12.94 12.67
C LYS A 236 -12.72 12.95 11.34
N TYR A 237 -12.38 12.05 10.42
CA TYR A 237 -12.88 12.08 9.05
C TYR A 237 -13.86 10.95 8.70
N PHE A 238 -13.85 9.84 9.47
CA PHE A 238 -14.68 8.70 9.20
C PHE A 238 -15.72 8.43 10.28
N THR A 239 -16.87 7.94 9.87
CA THR A 239 -17.99 7.56 10.76
C THR A 239 -17.75 6.21 11.42
N THR A 240 -16.93 5.37 10.82
CA THR A 240 -16.59 4.00 11.25
C THR A 240 -15.24 3.60 10.65
N PRO A 241 -14.52 2.64 11.26
CA PRO A 241 -13.41 1.98 10.60
C PRO A 241 -13.86 1.37 9.28
N TRP A 242 -12.99 1.40 8.27
CA TRP A 242 -13.24 0.81 6.96
C TRP A 242 -12.03 0.04 6.46
N SER A 243 -12.25 -0.89 5.56
CA SER A 243 -11.18 -1.74 5.05
C SER A 243 -11.03 -1.62 3.54
N GLY A 244 -9.81 -1.79 3.08
CA GLY A 244 -9.46 -1.90 1.67
C GLY A 244 -8.41 -2.97 1.47
N ALA A 245 -8.09 -3.23 0.21
CA ALA A 245 -7.02 -4.13 -0.13
C ALA A 245 -6.28 -3.70 -1.39
N VAL A 246 -5.10 -4.24 -1.56
CA VAL A 246 -4.36 -4.25 -2.82
C VAL A 246 -3.76 -5.62 -3.06
N THR A 247 -3.71 -6.02 -4.33
CA THR A 247 -3.13 -7.31 -4.70
C THR A 247 -2.07 -7.09 -5.77
N PHE A 248 -0.87 -7.52 -5.46
CA PHE A 248 0.28 -7.48 -6.34
C PHE A 248 0.58 -8.87 -6.88
N ARG A 249 1.31 -8.93 -7.98
CA ARG A 249 1.89 -10.14 -8.57
C ARG A 249 3.39 -9.97 -8.69
N PRO A 250 4.19 -11.04 -8.69
CA PRO A 250 5.63 -10.93 -8.93
C PRO A 250 5.90 -10.13 -10.19
N ALA A 251 6.86 -9.21 -10.12
CA ALA A 251 7.25 -8.36 -11.23
C ALA A 251 8.65 -8.72 -11.71
N LEU A 252 8.85 -8.62 -13.03
CA LEU A 252 10.12 -8.79 -13.73
C LEU A 252 10.72 -7.43 -14.04
N GLY A 253 12.03 -7.39 -14.16
CA GLY A 253 12.77 -6.24 -14.66
C GLY A 253 13.57 -5.51 -13.59
N VAL A 254 14.33 -4.54 -14.06
CA VAL A 254 15.13 -3.64 -13.23
C VAL A 254 14.25 -2.48 -12.80
N VAL A 255 14.30 -2.15 -11.53
CA VAL A 255 13.68 -0.95 -11.00
C VAL A 255 14.56 0.23 -11.37
N GLU A 256 14.07 1.07 -12.26
CA GLU A 256 14.74 2.32 -12.59
C GLU A 256 14.65 3.29 -11.39
N GLU A 257 15.72 4.01 -11.15
CA GLU A 257 15.71 5.12 -10.20
C GLU A 257 14.76 6.20 -10.69
N ARG A 258 13.90 6.66 -9.77
CA ARG A 258 12.99 7.78 -10.02
C ARG A 258 13.11 8.77 -8.89
N VAL A 259 13.54 9.96 -9.22
CA VAL A 259 13.70 11.07 -8.27
C VAL A 259 12.66 12.13 -8.63
N CYS A 260 11.68 12.33 -7.78
CA CYS A 260 10.60 13.30 -8.03
C CYS A 260 11.15 14.73 -8.17
N ALA A 261 12.22 15.06 -7.46
CA ALA A 261 12.86 16.38 -7.54
C ALA A 261 13.50 16.68 -8.91
N GLU A 262 13.73 15.67 -9.73
CA GLU A 262 14.21 15.81 -11.12
C GLU A 262 13.08 16.08 -12.12
N ASN A 263 11.82 16.12 -11.67
CA ASN A 263 10.70 16.51 -12.52
C ASN A 263 10.73 18.03 -12.72
N PRO A 264 11.10 18.52 -13.92
CA PRO A 264 11.26 19.97 -14.17
C PRO A 264 9.93 20.70 -14.34
N PHE A 265 8.79 20.01 -14.24
CA PHE A 265 7.49 20.61 -14.49
C PHE A 265 6.84 21.13 -13.21
N ASP A 266 6.63 22.43 -13.13
CA ASP A 266 5.80 23.01 -12.07
C ASP A 266 4.31 22.95 -12.45
N TYR A 267 3.59 22.04 -11.80
CA TYR A 267 2.16 21.82 -12.05
C TYR A 267 1.26 23.00 -11.63
N ASN A 268 1.77 23.91 -10.80
CA ASN A 268 1.01 25.08 -10.37
C ASN A 268 1.12 26.24 -11.37
N SER A 269 2.30 26.45 -11.95
CA SER A 269 2.53 27.49 -12.96
C SER A 269 2.36 26.99 -14.40
N GLY A 270 2.35 25.68 -14.61
CA GLY A 270 2.30 25.09 -15.95
C GLY A 270 3.59 25.26 -16.75
N THR A 271 4.71 25.55 -16.09
CA THR A 271 6.00 25.82 -16.72
C THR A 271 7.04 24.78 -16.34
N GLU A 272 8.02 24.56 -17.23
CA GLU A 272 9.21 23.80 -16.90
C GLU A 272 10.14 24.65 -16.02
N VAL A 273 10.61 24.03 -14.92
CA VAL A 273 11.62 24.63 -14.06
C VAL A 273 12.98 24.02 -14.43
N PRO A 274 14.02 24.80 -14.75
CA PRO A 274 15.32 24.26 -15.08
C PRO A 274 15.88 23.41 -13.92
N VAL A 275 16.24 22.17 -14.20
CA VAL A 275 16.97 21.33 -13.24
C VAL A 275 18.40 21.86 -13.13
N PRO A 276 18.90 22.19 -11.93
CA PRO A 276 20.29 22.58 -11.77
C PRO A 276 21.23 21.48 -12.28
N SER A 277 22.10 21.80 -13.19
CA SER A 277 23.10 20.88 -13.72
C SER A 277 24.49 21.50 -13.62
N ALA A 278 25.50 20.68 -13.41
CA ALA A 278 26.89 21.09 -13.48
C ALA A 278 27.52 20.60 -14.78
N ASP A 279 28.26 21.46 -15.46
CA ASP A 279 28.96 21.11 -16.73
C ASP A 279 30.03 20.04 -16.53
N LYS A 280 30.51 19.87 -15.31
CA LYS A 280 31.49 18.85 -14.91
C LYS A 280 31.16 18.31 -13.52
N PRO A 281 31.38 17.00 -13.29
CA PRO A 281 31.32 16.44 -11.94
C PRO A 281 32.31 17.17 -11.01
N GLY A 282 31.89 17.43 -9.78
CA GLY A 282 32.73 18.11 -8.76
C GLY A 282 33.70 17.18 -8.04
N PHE A 283 33.97 15.97 -8.57
CA PHE A 283 34.84 14.95 -8.00
C PHE A 283 35.79 14.40 -9.05
#